data_24a26b449279c5e33ea72a3b74e5310e
#
_entry.id   24a26b449279c5e33ea72a3b74e5310e
#
_cell.length_a   1.000
_cell.length_b   1.000
_cell.length_c   1.000
_cell.angle_alpha   90.00
_cell.angle_beta   90.00
_cell.angle_gamma   90.00
#
_symmetry.space_group_name_H-M   'P 1'
#
loop_
_entity.id
_entity.type
_entity.pdbx_description
1 polymer ?
#
loop_
_entity_poly.entity_id
_entity_poly.type
_entity_poly.pdbx_seq_one_letter_code
_entity_poly.pdbx_strand_id
1 'polypeptide(L)'
;MLFLYSNGKEVDFITNQELNTLLYQKMFSEQERYRQHLLILPPEEILDCAYAYTTREDILLSLEYNDLTDKQCQALLKSPCPLEDVFQTWEKCESAHMEELWSVVEDRANTVIQAAKAKSHREER
;
A
#
# COMPACT_ATOMS: atom_id res chain seq x y z
N MET A 1 -2.90 -24.48 -1.69
CA MET A 1 -4.26 -24.47 -2.27
C MET A 1 -5.29 -24.66 -1.16
N LEU A 2 -6.38 -23.92 -1.24
CA LEU A 2 -7.48 -24.05 -0.27
C LEU A 2 -8.58 -24.92 -0.85
N PHE A 3 -9.05 -25.84 -0.02
CA PHE A 3 -10.16 -26.73 -0.39
C PHE A 3 -11.28 -26.56 0.62
N LEU A 4 -12.50 -26.73 0.14
CA LEU A 4 -13.66 -26.87 1.00
C LEU A 4 -13.99 -28.36 1.14
N TYR A 5 -14.29 -28.76 2.37
CA TYR A 5 -14.60 -30.15 2.66
C TYR A 5 -15.97 -30.29 3.29
N SER A 6 -16.66 -31.34 2.90
CA SER A 6 -17.89 -31.76 3.54
C SER A 6 -17.78 -33.26 3.79
N ASN A 7 -18.02 -33.68 5.02
CA ASN A 7 -17.90 -35.10 5.42
C ASN A 7 -16.53 -35.71 5.08
N GLY A 8 -15.45 -34.91 5.21
CA GLY A 8 -14.09 -35.34 4.93
C GLY A 8 -13.75 -35.45 3.46
N LYS A 9 -14.67 -35.05 2.57
CA LYS A 9 -14.44 -35.05 1.14
C LYS A 9 -14.28 -33.63 0.63
N GLU A 10 -13.40 -33.48 -0.35
CA GLU A 10 -13.25 -32.22 -1.04
C GLU A 10 -14.54 -31.89 -1.77
N VAL A 11 -15.08 -30.68 -1.50
CA VAL A 11 -16.34 -30.24 -2.09
C VAL A 11 -16.07 -29.37 -3.31
N ASP A 12 -15.07 -28.47 -3.21
CA ASP A 12 -14.83 -27.50 -4.26
C ASP A 12 -13.40 -26.98 -4.20
N PHE A 13 -12.88 -26.59 -5.36
CA PHE A 13 -11.63 -25.88 -5.47
C PHE A 13 -11.90 -24.37 -5.46
N ILE A 14 -11.11 -23.62 -4.69
CA ILE A 14 -11.19 -22.18 -4.72
C ILE A 14 -10.38 -21.69 -5.93
N THR A 15 -11.01 -20.89 -6.77
CA THR A 15 -10.36 -20.32 -7.95
C THR A 15 -9.33 -19.27 -7.56
N ASN A 16 -8.44 -18.92 -8.49
CA ASN A 16 -7.48 -17.83 -8.27
C ASN A 16 -8.18 -16.51 -7.94
N GLN A 17 -9.26 -16.20 -8.66
CA GLN A 17 -10.04 -14.99 -8.41
C GLN A 17 -10.62 -15.00 -7.00
N GLU A 18 -11.13 -16.13 -6.55
CA GLU A 18 -11.68 -16.25 -5.20
C GLU A 18 -10.60 -16.10 -4.14
N LEU A 19 -9.40 -16.66 -4.37
CA LEU A 19 -8.27 -16.51 -3.46
C LEU A 19 -7.85 -15.04 -3.33
N ASN A 20 -7.76 -14.33 -4.46
CA ASN A 20 -7.44 -12.90 -4.44
C ASN A 20 -8.51 -12.10 -3.71
N THR A 21 -9.78 -12.45 -3.91
CA THR A 21 -10.89 -11.81 -3.21
C THR A 21 -10.83 -12.06 -1.71
N LEU A 22 -10.54 -13.29 -1.29
CA LEU A 22 -10.42 -13.62 0.13
C LEU A 22 -9.28 -12.84 0.78
N LEU A 23 -8.14 -12.77 0.11
CA LEU A 23 -7.00 -12.01 0.61
C LEU A 23 -7.34 -10.53 0.75
N TYR A 24 -7.95 -9.95 -0.29
CA TYR A 24 -8.37 -8.55 -0.26
C TYR A 24 -9.33 -8.29 0.90
N GLN A 25 -10.33 -9.14 1.08
CA GLN A 25 -11.31 -8.99 2.15
C GLN A 25 -10.65 -9.08 3.53
N LYS A 26 -9.70 -9.98 3.69
CA LYS A 26 -8.96 -10.10 4.94
C LYS A 26 -8.15 -8.84 5.25
N MET A 27 -7.45 -8.34 4.26
CA MET A 27 -6.65 -7.12 4.39
C MET A 27 -7.53 -5.87 4.57
N PHE A 28 -8.66 -5.82 3.88
CA PHE A 28 -9.64 -4.74 4.04
C PHE A 28 -10.19 -4.70 5.47
N SER A 29 -10.55 -5.87 6.02
CA SER A 29 -11.03 -5.95 7.40
C SER A 29 -9.96 -5.53 8.39
N GLU A 30 -8.72 -5.88 8.12
CA GLU A 30 -7.57 -5.47 8.93
C GLU A 30 -7.43 -3.94 8.94
N GLN A 31 -7.58 -3.30 7.78
CA GLN A 31 -7.52 -1.85 7.66
C GLN A 31 -8.69 -1.18 8.36
N GLU A 32 -9.89 -1.76 8.28
CA GLU A 32 -11.06 -1.22 8.99
C GLU A 32 -10.85 -1.25 10.51
N ARG A 33 -10.28 -2.32 11.04
CA ARG A 33 -9.95 -2.38 12.46
C ARG A 33 -8.91 -1.33 12.85
N TYR A 34 -7.91 -1.13 12.00
CA TYR A 34 -6.90 -0.10 12.20
C TYR A 34 -7.53 1.30 12.18
N ARG A 35 -8.41 1.56 11.22
CA ARG A 35 -9.14 2.82 11.12
C ARG A 35 -9.93 3.11 12.41
N GLN A 36 -10.69 2.11 12.89
CA GLN A 36 -11.46 2.27 14.12
C GLN A 36 -10.55 2.55 15.32
N HIS A 37 -9.39 1.92 15.37
CA HIS A 37 -8.41 2.19 16.42
C HIS A 37 -7.91 3.64 16.34
N LEU A 38 -7.61 4.14 15.14
CA LEU A 38 -7.14 5.51 14.96
C LEU A 38 -8.18 6.54 15.37
N LEU A 39 -9.45 6.29 15.07
CA LEU A 39 -10.52 7.25 15.33
C LEU A 39 -10.76 7.54 16.81
N ILE A 40 -10.27 6.69 17.70
CA ILE A 40 -10.38 6.93 19.15
C ILE A 40 -9.12 7.55 19.75
N LEU A 41 -8.10 7.81 18.94
CA LEU A 41 -6.85 8.42 19.39
C LEU A 41 -6.97 9.96 19.37
N PRO A 42 -6.15 10.65 20.19
CA PRO A 42 -6.03 12.10 20.07
C PRO A 42 -5.53 12.51 18.68
N PRO A 43 -5.89 13.71 18.20
CA PRO A 43 -5.50 14.14 16.85
C PRO A 43 -4.00 14.05 16.54
N GLU A 44 -3.15 14.36 17.51
CA GLU A 44 -1.70 14.30 17.30
C GLU A 44 -1.22 12.88 17.04
N GLU A 45 -1.80 11.91 17.75
CA GLU A 45 -1.45 10.49 17.54
C GLU A 45 -1.99 9.98 16.22
N ILE A 46 -3.15 10.47 15.78
CA ILE A 46 -3.68 10.13 14.46
C ILE A 46 -2.72 10.62 13.37
N LEU A 47 -2.19 11.83 13.51
CA LEU A 47 -1.21 12.36 12.55
C LEU A 47 0.04 11.52 12.48
N ASP A 48 0.51 11.02 13.61
CA ASP A 48 1.68 10.13 13.64
C ASP A 48 1.44 8.82 12.91
N CYS A 49 0.19 8.39 12.80
CA CYS A 49 -0.20 7.15 12.10
C CYS A 49 -0.63 7.39 10.65
N ALA A 50 -0.69 8.65 10.20
CA ALA A 50 -1.24 8.98 8.89
C ALA A 50 -0.50 8.30 7.75
N TYR A 51 0.81 8.26 7.81
CA TYR A 51 1.63 7.60 6.78
C TYR A 51 1.31 6.12 6.67
N ALA A 52 1.25 5.44 7.80
CA ALA A 52 0.94 4.01 7.83
C ALA A 52 -0.47 3.76 7.26
N TYR A 53 -1.44 4.56 7.68
CA TYR A 53 -2.82 4.42 7.19
C TYR A 53 -2.89 4.60 5.67
N THR A 54 -2.30 5.68 5.15
CA THR A 54 -2.33 5.99 3.72
C THR A 54 -1.60 4.93 2.90
N THR A 55 -0.44 4.47 3.36
CA THR A 55 0.32 3.43 2.67
C THR A 55 -0.47 2.13 2.63
N ARG A 56 -1.14 1.76 3.72
CA ARG A 56 -1.98 0.57 3.76
C ARG A 56 -3.16 0.67 2.77
N GLU A 57 -3.75 1.87 2.63
CA GLU A 57 -4.77 2.12 1.61
C GLU A 57 -4.20 1.89 0.20
N ASP A 58 -2.98 2.35 -0.06
CA ASP A 58 -2.31 2.17 -1.35
C ASP A 58 -2.02 0.69 -1.63
N ILE A 59 -1.66 -0.09 -0.61
CA ILE A 59 -1.47 -1.53 -0.74
C ILE A 59 -2.78 -2.19 -1.17
N LEU A 60 -3.88 -1.85 -0.51
CA LEU A 60 -5.20 -2.36 -0.88
C LEU A 60 -5.57 -1.98 -2.31
N LEU A 61 -5.30 -0.74 -2.69
CA LEU A 61 -5.57 -0.26 -4.04
C LEU A 61 -4.77 -1.05 -5.08
N SER A 62 -3.51 -1.38 -4.78
CA SER A 62 -2.68 -2.16 -5.69
C SER A 62 -3.26 -3.55 -5.95
N LEU A 63 -3.90 -4.13 -4.93
CA LEU A 63 -4.55 -5.44 -5.06
C LEU A 63 -5.82 -5.40 -5.91
N GLU A 64 -6.46 -4.24 -6.03
CA GLU A 64 -7.62 -4.08 -6.90
C GLU A 64 -7.26 -4.15 -8.38
N TYR A 65 -6.02 -3.77 -8.72
CA TYR A 65 -5.57 -3.70 -10.12
C TYR A 65 -4.62 -4.82 -10.52
N ASN A 66 -4.25 -5.70 -9.59
CA ASN A 66 -3.29 -6.76 -9.84
C ASN A 66 -3.72 -8.03 -9.13
N ASP A 67 -3.40 -9.16 -9.76
CA ASP A 67 -3.69 -10.47 -9.18
C ASP A 67 -2.40 -11.18 -8.80
N LEU A 68 -2.44 -11.82 -7.64
CA LEU A 68 -1.38 -12.72 -7.18
C LEU A 68 -1.66 -14.14 -7.66
N THR A 69 -0.61 -14.95 -7.70
CA THR A 69 -0.76 -16.38 -7.97
C THR A 69 -1.42 -17.08 -6.77
N ASP A 70 -1.91 -18.29 -6.99
CA ASP A 70 -2.51 -19.08 -5.90
C ASP A 70 -1.55 -19.23 -4.73
N LYS A 71 -0.28 -19.55 -5.01
CA LYS A 71 0.71 -19.74 -3.96
C LYS A 71 0.98 -18.46 -3.18
N GLN A 72 1.02 -17.32 -3.87
CA GLN A 72 1.22 -16.02 -3.23
C GLN A 72 0.03 -15.67 -2.33
N CYS A 73 -1.19 -15.88 -2.82
CA CYS A 73 -2.39 -15.65 -2.02
C CYS A 73 -2.40 -16.53 -0.77
N GLN A 74 -2.12 -17.82 -0.94
CA GLN A 74 -2.09 -18.77 0.17
C GLN A 74 -1.04 -18.39 1.21
N ALA A 75 0.13 -17.96 0.75
CA ALA A 75 1.20 -17.55 1.65
C ALA A 75 0.79 -16.36 2.51
N LEU A 76 0.21 -15.34 1.90
CA LEU A 76 -0.23 -14.16 2.63
C LEU A 76 -1.45 -14.43 3.50
N LEU A 77 -2.35 -15.32 3.06
CA LEU A 77 -3.52 -15.70 3.86
C LEU A 77 -3.16 -16.44 5.14
N LYS A 78 -1.97 -17.04 5.21
CA LYS A 78 -1.48 -17.70 6.44
C LYS A 78 -1.12 -16.69 7.52
N SER A 79 -0.83 -15.46 7.16
CA SER A 79 -0.53 -14.43 8.14
C SER A 79 -1.80 -14.02 8.87
N PRO A 80 -1.77 -13.81 10.18
CA PRO A 80 -2.91 -13.24 10.90
C PRO A 80 -3.18 -11.79 10.54
N CYS A 81 -2.16 -11.08 10.03
CA CYS A 81 -2.27 -9.68 9.64
C CYS A 81 -1.46 -9.42 8.36
N PRO A 82 -1.94 -9.91 7.20
CA PRO A 82 -1.17 -9.80 5.95
C PRO A 82 -0.94 -8.35 5.50
N LEU A 83 -1.85 -7.44 5.78
CA LEU A 83 -1.67 -6.04 5.41
C LEU A 83 -0.50 -5.42 6.19
N GLU A 84 -0.44 -5.66 7.47
CA GLU A 84 0.68 -5.19 8.30
C GLU A 84 2.00 -5.81 7.86
N ASP A 85 2.01 -7.10 7.50
CA ASP A 85 3.20 -7.77 7.00
C ASP A 85 3.75 -7.09 5.75
N VAL A 86 2.88 -6.77 4.80
CA VAL A 86 3.27 -6.08 3.57
C VAL A 86 3.75 -4.67 3.87
N PHE A 87 3.05 -3.98 4.76
CA PHE A 87 3.44 -2.63 5.16
C PHE A 87 4.83 -2.61 5.79
N GLN A 88 5.13 -3.53 6.69
CA GLN A 88 6.45 -3.61 7.31
C GLN A 88 7.55 -3.88 6.28
N THR A 89 7.25 -4.69 5.27
CA THR A 89 8.18 -4.93 4.17
C THR A 89 8.42 -3.65 3.37
N TRP A 90 7.36 -2.88 3.12
CA TRP A 90 7.46 -1.59 2.45
C TRP A 90 8.36 -0.62 3.21
N GLU A 91 8.21 -0.56 4.54
CA GLU A 91 9.02 0.32 5.37
C GLU A 91 10.52 0.06 5.22
N LYS A 92 10.90 -1.20 4.97
CA LYS A 92 12.31 -1.56 4.75
C LYS A 92 12.86 -1.02 3.43
N CYS A 93 11.98 -0.62 2.51
CA CYS A 93 12.35 -0.03 1.22
C CYS A 93 12.37 1.49 1.26
N GLU A 94 12.16 2.09 2.42
CA GLU A 94 11.96 3.54 2.58
C GLU A 94 13.14 4.38 2.08
N SER A 95 14.38 3.87 2.18
CA SER A 95 15.54 4.62 1.73
C SER A 95 15.45 5.01 0.25
N ALA A 96 14.97 4.09 -0.61
CA ALA A 96 14.81 4.39 -2.02
C ALA A 96 13.73 5.45 -2.25
N HIS A 97 12.64 5.37 -1.48
CA HIS A 97 11.56 6.36 -1.57
C HIS A 97 12.04 7.76 -1.18
N MET A 98 12.85 7.86 -0.12
CA MET A 98 13.38 9.16 0.31
C MET A 98 14.35 9.75 -0.72
N GLU A 99 15.13 8.92 -1.38
CA GLU A 99 16.00 9.35 -2.47
C GLU A 99 15.19 9.90 -3.65
N GLU A 100 14.11 9.23 -3.99
CA GLU A 100 13.21 9.71 -5.06
C GLU A 100 12.57 11.04 -4.71
N LEU A 101 12.11 11.21 -3.47
CA LEU A 101 11.55 12.48 -3.01
C LEU A 101 12.57 13.61 -3.11
N TRP A 102 13.80 13.35 -2.66
CA TRP A 102 14.85 14.35 -2.73
C TRP A 102 15.17 14.75 -4.16
N SER A 103 15.21 13.76 -5.06
CA SER A 103 15.42 14.02 -6.48
C SER A 103 14.35 14.96 -7.06
N VAL A 104 13.10 14.75 -6.67
CA VAL A 104 11.98 15.62 -7.10
C VAL A 104 12.17 17.04 -6.55
N VAL A 105 12.58 17.17 -5.29
CA VAL A 105 12.87 18.48 -4.68
C VAL A 105 13.93 19.21 -5.48
N GLU A 106 15.05 18.55 -5.78
CA GLU A 106 16.13 19.13 -6.56
C GLU A 106 15.67 19.53 -7.98
N ASP A 107 14.94 18.63 -8.65
CA ASP A 107 14.46 18.88 -9.99
C ASP A 107 13.51 20.08 -10.02
N ARG A 108 12.64 20.20 -9.04
CA ARG A 108 11.73 21.34 -8.96
C ARG A 108 12.49 22.65 -8.73
N ALA A 109 13.46 22.63 -7.83
CA ALA A 109 14.30 23.80 -7.56
C ALA A 109 15.03 24.26 -8.82
N ASN A 110 15.61 23.31 -9.56
CA ASN A 110 16.28 23.61 -10.83
C ASN A 110 15.33 24.15 -11.88
N THR A 111 14.13 23.62 -11.96
CA THR A 111 13.11 24.12 -12.89
C THR A 111 12.74 25.57 -12.59
N VAL A 112 12.59 25.89 -11.30
CA VAL A 112 12.27 27.27 -10.88
C VAL A 112 13.42 28.22 -11.24
N ILE A 113 14.67 27.80 -11.02
CA ILE A 113 15.84 28.60 -11.38
C ILE A 113 15.87 28.88 -12.88
N GLN A 114 15.65 27.86 -13.70
CA GLN A 114 15.65 28.03 -15.15
C GLN A 114 14.53 28.95 -15.63
N ALA A 115 13.35 28.85 -15.04
CA ALA A 115 12.22 29.70 -15.37
C ALA A 115 12.52 31.18 -15.03
N ALA A 116 13.17 31.42 -13.86
CA ALA A 116 13.55 32.76 -13.45
C ALA A 116 14.61 33.36 -14.38
N LYS A 117 15.59 32.58 -14.81
CA LYS A 117 16.61 33.02 -15.77
C LYS A 117 16.00 33.36 -17.10
N ALA A 118 15.07 32.55 -17.62
CA ALA A 118 14.40 32.80 -18.87
C ALA A 118 13.58 34.07 -18.81
N LYS A 119 12.88 34.32 -17.71
CA LYS A 119 12.10 35.54 -17.50
C LYS A 119 13.01 36.78 -17.45
N SER A 120 14.08 36.72 -16.67
CA SER A 120 15.05 37.83 -16.57
C SER A 120 15.68 38.15 -17.91
N HIS A 121 16.02 37.14 -18.68
CA HIS A 121 16.60 37.32 -20.01
C HIS A 121 15.64 38.00 -20.98
N ARG A 122 14.36 37.69 -20.89
CA ARG A 122 13.32 38.36 -21.71
C ARG A 122 13.16 39.83 -21.33
N GLU A 123 13.27 40.15 -20.04
CA GLU A 123 13.11 41.51 -19.54
C GLU A 123 14.28 42.42 -19.93
N GLU A 124 15.43 41.85 -20.20
CA GLU A 124 16.61 42.60 -20.63
C GLU A 124 16.56 43.04 -22.10
N ARG A 125 15.58 42.56 -22.86
CA ARG A 125 15.41 42.98 -24.25
C ARG A 125 14.53 44.26 -24.35
#